data_2e1d473433166dfd433970b5ad50df03
#
_entry.id   2e1d473433166dfd433970b5ad50df03
#
_cell.length_a   1.000
_cell.length_b   1.000
_cell.length_c   1.000
_cell.angle_alpha   90.00
_cell.angle_beta   90.00
_cell.angle_gamma   90.00
#
_symmetry.space_group_name_H-M   'P 1'
#
loop_
_entity.id
_entity.type
_entity.pdbx_description
1 polymer ?
#
loop_
_entity_poly.entity_id
_entity_poly.type
_entity_poly.pdbx_seq_one_letter_code
_entity_poly.pdbx_strand_id
1 'polypeptide(L)'
;ISIDGPTKLAVSDNFKKRFESYGWNYVLINGHNEKEIFKALKKVQNSKRPTAISCKTIIGFGSPNKSGKASSHGSPLGDDEIALVRKKLKWNSRPFEIPKEVLEEWREIGRGTLKRDNPHPVI
;
A
#
# COMPACT_ATOMS: atom_id res chain seq x y z
N ILE A 1 -5.86 8.97 -8.97
CA ILE A 1 -5.63 10.41 -9.22
C ILE A 1 -4.23 10.61 -9.79
N SER A 2 -4.12 11.46 -10.77
CA SER A 2 -2.90 12.05 -11.29
C SER A 2 -2.79 13.50 -10.82
N ILE A 3 -1.79 14.28 -11.31
CA ILE A 3 -1.54 15.66 -10.88
C ILE A 3 -2.79 16.53 -11.01
N ASP A 4 -3.45 16.51 -12.17
CA ASP A 4 -4.56 17.42 -12.49
C ASP A 4 -5.94 16.77 -12.47
N GLY A 5 -6.05 15.47 -12.18
CA GLY A 5 -7.35 14.83 -12.20
C GLY A 5 -7.35 13.31 -12.03
N PRO A 6 -8.51 12.69 -12.18
CA PRO A 6 -8.64 11.25 -12.05
C PRO A 6 -7.97 10.51 -13.20
N THR A 7 -7.27 9.43 -12.89
CA THR A 7 -6.54 8.59 -13.87
C THR A 7 -7.43 8.05 -14.98
N LYS A 8 -8.75 7.92 -14.78
CA LYS A 8 -9.70 7.49 -15.80
C LYS A 8 -9.73 8.35 -17.05
N LEU A 9 -9.22 9.59 -16.97
CA LEU A 9 -9.14 10.49 -18.14
C LEU A 9 -7.95 10.16 -19.05
N ALA A 10 -6.92 9.50 -18.53
CA ALA A 10 -5.68 9.23 -19.24
C ALA A 10 -5.36 7.73 -19.37
N VAL A 11 -6.00 6.87 -18.57
CA VAL A 11 -5.70 5.44 -18.51
C VAL A 11 -6.96 4.64 -18.82
N SER A 12 -6.96 3.94 -19.94
CA SER A 12 -8.01 2.99 -20.37
C SER A 12 -7.57 1.53 -20.27
N ASP A 13 -6.36 1.27 -19.80
CA ASP A 13 -5.78 -0.07 -19.72
C ASP A 13 -6.59 -1.01 -18.82
N ASN A 14 -6.74 -2.24 -19.29
CA ASN A 14 -7.24 -3.33 -18.49
C ASN A 14 -6.07 -4.12 -17.91
N PHE A 15 -5.62 -3.72 -16.71
CA PHE A 15 -4.49 -4.36 -16.04
C PHE A 15 -4.70 -5.85 -15.78
N LYS A 16 -5.94 -6.26 -15.47
CA LYS A 16 -6.26 -7.68 -15.30
C LYS A 16 -5.91 -8.48 -16.55
N LYS A 17 -6.46 -8.08 -17.72
CA LYS A 17 -6.17 -8.76 -19.00
C LYS A 17 -4.68 -8.73 -19.33
N ARG A 18 -3.99 -7.62 -19.03
CA ARG A 18 -2.54 -7.50 -19.28
C ARG A 18 -1.75 -8.52 -18.49
N PHE A 19 -1.94 -8.64 -17.19
CA PHE A 19 -1.22 -9.61 -16.36
C PHE A 19 -1.63 -11.05 -16.67
N GLU A 20 -2.91 -11.30 -16.94
CA GLU A 20 -3.38 -12.62 -17.36
C GLU A 20 -2.74 -13.08 -18.69
N SER A 21 -2.51 -12.17 -19.65
CA SER A 21 -1.82 -12.48 -20.92
C SER A 21 -0.34 -12.84 -20.72
N TYR A 22 0.29 -12.40 -19.62
CA TYR A 22 1.64 -12.82 -19.23
C TYR A 22 1.66 -14.16 -18.50
N GLY A 23 0.51 -14.81 -18.32
CA GLY A 23 0.39 -16.05 -17.56
C GLY A 23 0.38 -15.85 -16.03
N TRP A 24 0.23 -14.60 -15.57
CA TRP A 24 0.17 -14.27 -14.15
C TRP A 24 -1.25 -14.43 -13.60
N ASN A 25 -1.35 -14.64 -12.30
CA ASN A 25 -2.60 -14.43 -11.59
C ASN A 25 -2.80 -12.93 -11.33
N TYR A 26 -4.06 -12.50 -11.30
CA TYR A 26 -4.39 -11.11 -10.97
C TYR A 26 -5.46 -11.06 -9.88
N VAL A 27 -5.23 -10.23 -8.87
CA VAL A 27 -6.17 -10.02 -7.76
C VAL A 27 -6.36 -8.52 -7.56
N LEU A 28 -7.60 -8.07 -7.53
CA LEU A 28 -7.95 -6.68 -7.21
C LEU A 28 -8.52 -6.64 -5.79
N ILE A 29 -8.00 -5.76 -4.95
CA ILE A 29 -8.43 -5.59 -3.57
C ILE A 29 -8.62 -4.11 -3.22
N ASN A 30 -9.36 -3.84 -2.15
CA ASN A 30 -9.34 -2.55 -1.48
C ASN A 30 -8.06 -2.44 -0.64
N GLY A 31 -7.12 -1.58 -1.06
CA GLY A 31 -5.84 -1.38 -0.39
C GLY A 31 -5.93 -0.69 0.99
N HIS A 32 -7.13 -0.28 1.42
CA HIS A 32 -7.38 0.21 2.78
C HIS A 32 -8.12 -0.80 3.65
N ASN A 33 -8.36 -2.02 3.15
CA ASN A 33 -9.02 -3.09 3.90
C ASN A 33 -8.00 -4.15 4.30
N GLU A 34 -7.58 -4.14 5.57
CA GLU A 34 -6.58 -5.06 6.12
C GLU A 34 -6.95 -6.53 5.92
N LYS A 35 -8.25 -6.87 6.04
CA LYS A 35 -8.72 -8.25 5.86
C LYS A 35 -8.56 -8.72 4.40
N GLU A 36 -8.81 -7.84 3.43
CA GLU A 36 -8.61 -8.15 2.01
C GLU A 36 -7.13 -8.29 1.69
N ILE A 37 -6.29 -7.39 2.22
CA ILE A 37 -4.82 -7.47 2.08
C ILE A 37 -4.31 -8.81 2.64
N PHE A 38 -4.67 -9.15 3.87
CA PHE A 38 -4.26 -10.39 4.51
C PHE A 38 -4.69 -11.63 3.70
N LYS A 39 -5.96 -11.68 3.27
CA LYS A 39 -6.48 -12.79 2.45
C LYS A 39 -5.73 -12.93 1.13
N ALA A 40 -5.46 -11.81 0.45
CA ALA A 40 -4.71 -11.81 -0.79
C ALA A 40 -3.29 -12.34 -0.58
N LEU A 41 -2.56 -11.81 0.40
CA LEU A 41 -1.19 -12.25 0.71
C LEU A 41 -1.14 -13.73 1.10
N LYS A 42 -2.08 -14.21 1.91
CA LYS A 42 -2.16 -15.63 2.28
C LYS A 42 -2.41 -16.53 1.07
N LYS A 43 -3.31 -16.11 0.17
CA LYS A 43 -3.65 -16.88 -1.04
C LYS A 43 -2.48 -17.03 -2.00
N VAL A 44 -1.67 -15.98 -2.15
CA VAL A 44 -0.58 -16.00 -3.15
C VAL A 44 0.63 -16.79 -2.72
N GLN A 45 0.82 -17.05 -1.43
CA GLN A 45 1.97 -17.82 -0.92
C GLN A 45 2.04 -19.25 -1.49
N ASN A 46 0.90 -19.84 -1.84
CA ASN A 46 0.83 -21.18 -2.43
C ASN A 46 0.64 -21.15 -3.96
N SER A 47 0.79 -20.00 -4.58
CA SER A 47 0.62 -19.86 -6.02
C SER A 47 1.83 -20.43 -6.77
N LYS A 48 1.56 -21.23 -7.80
CA LYS A 48 2.60 -21.74 -8.72
C LYS A 48 2.96 -20.76 -9.84
N ARG A 49 2.25 -19.65 -9.94
CA ARG A 49 2.48 -18.60 -10.93
C ARG A 49 2.67 -17.25 -10.25
N PRO A 50 3.42 -16.33 -10.85
CA PRO A 50 3.51 -14.96 -10.36
C PRO A 50 2.12 -14.36 -10.20
N THR A 51 1.94 -13.52 -9.20
CA THR A 51 0.65 -12.89 -8.91
C THR A 51 0.82 -11.38 -8.78
N ALA A 52 0.06 -10.63 -9.57
CA ALA A 52 -0.09 -9.20 -9.39
C ALA A 52 -1.28 -8.92 -8.47
N ILE A 53 -1.04 -8.24 -7.35
CA ILE A 53 -2.09 -7.76 -6.45
C ILE A 53 -2.26 -6.26 -6.70
N SER A 54 -3.39 -5.87 -7.29
CA SER A 54 -3.75 -4.48 -7.50
C SER A 54 -4.51 -3.95 -6.29
N CYS A 55 -3.91 -3.01 -5.58
CA CYS A 55 -4.50 -2.38 -4.39
C CYS A 55 -5.17 -1.07 -4.80
N LYS A 56 -6.50 -1.02 -4.79
CA LYS A 56 -7.22 0.23 -5.00
C LYS A 56 -7.10 1.08 -3.74
N THR A 57 -6.46 2.23 -3.85
CA THR A 57 -6.24 3.16 -2.74
C THR A 57 -6.77 4.55 -3.07
N ILE A 58 -6.84 5.40 -2.06
CA ILE A 58 -7.24 6.80 -2.17
C ILE A 58 -6.03 7.64 -1.78
N ILE A 59 -5.61 8.56 -2.66
CA ILE A 59 -4.53 9.49 -2.35
C ILE A 59 -4.89 10.35 -1.14
N GLY A 60 -3.92 10.61 -0.25
CA GLY A 60 -4.16 11.38 0.97
C GLY A 60 -5.15 10.71 1.92
N PHE A 61 -5.21 9.37 1.93
CA PHE A 61 -6.09 8.63 2.84
C PHE A 61 -5.90 9.08 4.29
N GLY A 62 -7.01 9.31 4.98
CA GLY A 62 -7.00 9.84 6.34
C GLY A 62 -7.08 11.36 6.44
N SER A 63 -6.76 12.09 5.35
CA SER A 63 -6.90 13.55 5.34
C SER A 63 -8.37 13.97 5.22
N PRO A 64 -8.92 14.75 6.16
CA PRO A 64 -10.31 15.19 6.09
C PRO A 64 -10.61 16.09 4.89
N ASN A 65 -9.68 16.99 4.53
CA ASN A 65 -9.92 18.00 3.53
C ASN A 65 -9.26 17.72 2.18
N LYS A 66 -8.20 16.89 2.14
CA LYS A 66 -7.37 16.66 0.94
C LYS A 66 -7.43 15.23 0.40
N SER A 67 -8.12 14.30 1.07
CA SER A 67 -8.27 12.93 0.59
C SER A 67 -8.98 12.88 -0.75
N GLY A 68 -8.43 12.11 -1.69
CA GLY A 68 -8.96 11.95 -3.05
C GLY A 68 -8.78 13.15 -3.98
N LYS A 69 -8.07 14.20 -3.56
CA LYS A 69 -7.86 15.41 -4.34
C LYS A 69 -6.48 15.46 -4.99
N ALA A 70 -6.39 16.10 -6.17
CA ALA A 70 -5.14 16.32 -6.88
C ALA A 70 -4.11 17.10 -6.05
N SER A 71 -4.57 18.01 -5.19
CA SER A 71 -3.73 18.79 -4.27
C SER A 71 -2.91 17.96 -3.29
N SER A 72 -3.22 16.66 -3.11
CA SER A 72 -2.42 15.74 -2.30
C SER A 72 -1.26 15.10 -3.07
N HIS A 73 -1.17 15.30 -4.39
CA HIS A 73 -0.15 14.66 -5.22
C HIS A 73 1.19 15.40 -5.19
N GLY A 74 1.18 16.69 -5.41
CA GLY A 74 2.39 17.50 -5.64
C GLY A 74 2.72 18.49 -4.53
N SER A 75 1.98 18.48 -3.42
CA SER A 75 2.17 19.44 -2.33
C SER A 75 2.09 18.74 -0.97
N PRO A 76 2.86 19.19 0.02
CA PRO A 76 2.70 18.71 1.39
C PRO A 76 1.30 19.06 1.91
N LEU A 77 0.80 18.26 2.85
CA LEU A 77 -0.51 18.50 3.44
C LEU A 77 -0.59 19.82 4.21
N GLY A 78 0.52 20.27 4.78
CA GLY A 78 0.60 21.40 5.70
C GLY A 78 0.28 21.01 7.15
N ASP A 79 0.77 21.79 8.09
CA ASP A 79 0.76 21.44 9.52
C ASP A 79 -0.66 21.25 10.08
N ASP A 80 -1.60 22.12 9.71
CA ASP A 80 -2.99 22.03 10.14
C ASP A 80 -3.65 20.74 9.67
N GLU A 81 -3.46 20.38 8.40
CA GLU A 81 -4.03 19.16 7.84
C GLU A 81 -3.35 17.91 8.42
N ILE A 82 -2.03 17.95 8.66
CA ILE A 82 -1.30 16.87 9.33
C ILE A 82 -1.86 16.63 10.74
N ALA A 83 -2.16 17.68 11.49
CA ALA A 83 -2.78 17.56 12.81
C ALA A 83 -4.13 16.83 12.74
N LEU A 84 -4.96 17.15 11.75
CA LEU A 84 -6.25 16.50 11.52
C LEU A 84 -6.09 15.03 11.12
N VAL A 85 -5.14 14.71 10.23
CA VAL A 85 -4.82 13.34 9.82
C VAL A 85 -4.38 12.52 11.03
N ARG A 86 -3.45 13.05 11.84
CA ARG A 86 -2.97 12.37 13.06
C ARG A 86 -4.11 12.06 14.02
N LYS A 87 -5.00 13.03 14.24
CA LYS A 87 -6.21 12.83 15.08
C LYS A 87 -7.11 11.73 14.50
N LYS A 88 -7.38 11.76 13.21
CA LYS A 88 -8.25 10.78 12.54
C LYS A 88 -7.67 9.38 12.55
N LEU A 89 -6.36 9.24 12.33
CA LEU A 89 -5.65 7.96 12.34
C LEU A 89 -5.21 7.53 13.75
N LYS A 90 -5.52 8.34 14.78
CA LYS A 90 -5.12 8.10 16.18
C LYS A 90 -3.60 7.91 16.35
N TRP A 91 -2.81 8.65 15.56
CA TRP A 91 -1.36 8.59 15.59
C TRP A 91 -0.82 9.63 16.58
N ASN A 92 -0.34 9.16 17.74
CA ASN A 92 0.08 10.02 18.85
C ASN A 92 1.61 10.17 18.98
N SER A 93 2.40 9.40 18.24
CA SER A 93 3.86 9.48 18.28
C SER A 93 4.36 10.83 17.75
N ARG A 94 5.49 11.30 18.24
CA ARG A 94 6.13 12.51 17.71
C ARG A 94 6.55 12.32 16.24
N PRO A 95 6.81 13.40 15.50
CA PRO A 95 7.41 13.29 14.18
C PRO A 95 8.69 12.45 14.21
N PHE A 96 8.83 11.54 13.24
CA PHE A 96 9.96 10.60 13.11
C PHE A 96 10.14 9.58 14.25
N GLU A 97 9.22 9.51 15.20
CA GLU A 97 9.20 8.47 16.24
C GLU A 97 8.26 7.34 15.84
N ILE A 98 8.75 6.12 15.96
CA ILE A 98 7.95 4.90 15.77
C ILE A 98 7.72 4.30 17.18
N PRO A 99 6.48 3.92 17.55
CA PRO A 99 6.21 3.22 18.80
C PRO A 99 7.13 2.02 18.96
N LYS A 100 7.67 1.86 20.18
CA LYS A 100 8.70 0.87 20.46
C LYS A 100 8.23 -0.55 20.12
N GLU A 101 7.01 -0.90 20.47
CA GLU A 101 6.39 -2.20 20.20
C GLU A 101 6.31 -2.49 18.71
N VAL A 102 5.89 -1.52 17.90
CA VAL A 102 5.83 -1.64 16.44
C VAL A 102 7.23 -1.85 15.85
N LEU A 103 8.21 -1.07 16.34
CA LEU A 103 9.59 -1.16 15.89
C LEU A 103 10.22 -2.53 16.23
N GLU A 104 9.93 -3.05 17.41
CA GLU A 104 10.43 -4.34 17.87
C GLU A 104 9.84 -5.49 17.04
N GLU A 105 8.52 -5.50 16.80
CA GLU A 105 7.86 -6.48 15.92
C GLU A 105 8.49 -6.50 14.52
N TRP A 106 8.68 -5.34 13.90
CA TRP A 106 9.33 -5.25 12.59
C TRP A 106 10.76 -5.80 12.59
N ARG A 107 11.53 -5.49 13.64
CA ARG A 107 12.90 -5.99 13.80
C ARG A 107 12.96 -7.51 14.00
N GLU A 108 12.00 -8.07 14.72
CA GLU A 108 11.91 -9.53 14.91
C GLU A 108 11.60 -10.25 13.60
N ILE A 109 10.65 -9.74 12.82
CA ILE A 109 10.32 -10.28 11.50
C ILE A 109 11.56 -10.22 10.59
N GLY A 110 12.26 -9.09 10.55
CA GLY A 110 13.48 -8.91 9.76
C GLY A 110 14.60 -9.88 10.17
N ARG A 111 14.82 -10.07 11.46
CA ARG A 111 15.81 -11.05 11.97
C ARG A 111 15.43 -12.49 11.64
N GLY A 112 14.15 -12.82 11.67
CA GLY A 112 13.64 -14.14 11.27
C GLY A 112 13.82 -14.41 9.79
N THR A 113 13.69 -13.40 8.95
CA THR A 113 13.88 -13.50 7.49
C THR A 113 15.35 -13.67 7.13
N LEU A 114 16.26 -13.02 7.85
CA LEU A 114 17.71 -13.15 7.65
C LEU A 114 18.27 -14.53 8.06
N LYS A 115 17.55 -15.27 8.91
CA LYS A 115 17.92 -16.63 9.32
C LYS A 115 17.42 -17.71 8.36
N ARG A 116 16.54 -17.40 7.43
CA ARG A 116 16.15 -18.31 6.35
C ARG A 116 17.24 -18.24 5.28
N ASP A 117 17.99 -19.30 5.13
CA ASP A 117 18.84 -19.50 3.96
C ASP A 117 17.99 -19.17 2.74
N ASN A 118 18.38 -18.13 2.02
CA ASN A 118 17.60 -17.60 0.91
C ASN A 118 17.59 -18.68 -0.22
N PRO A 119 16.49 -19.44 -0.43
CA PRO A 119 16.47 -20.49 -1.43
C PRO A 119 16.35 -19.96 -2.87
N HIS A 120 16.29 -18.63 -3.02
CA HIS A 120 16.22 -17.97 -4.32
C HIS A 120 17.51 -17.22 -4.58
N PRO A 121 18.37 -17.68 -5.51
CA PRO A 121 19.48 -16.86 -5.98
C PRO A 121 18.91 -15.57 -6.56
N VAL A 122 19.51 -14.46 -6.14
CA VAL A 122 19.29 -13.16 -6.80
C VAL A 122 19.83 -13.30 -8.20
N ILE A 123 18.97 -13.20 -9.20
CA ILE A 123 19.33 -13.17 -10.60
C ILE A 123 19.97 -11.79 -10.90
#